data_c0c78534d2e3129be6604e5365c5b1a7
#
_entry.id   c0c78534d2e3129be6604e5365c5b1a7
#
_cell.length_a   1.000
_cell.length_b   1.000
_cell.length_c   1.000
_cell.angle_alpha   90.00
_cell.angle_beta   90.00
_cell.angle_gamma   90.00
#
_symmetry.space_group_name_H-M   'P 1'
#
loop_
_entity.id
_entity.type
_entity.pdbx_description
1 polymer ?
#
loop_
_entity_poly.entity_id
_entity_poly.type
_entity_poly.pdbx_seq_one_letter_code
_entity_poly.pdbx_strand_id
1 'polypeptide(L)'
;TGSMVVDIGGGTTEVAVLSLSGIVYSRSVRVGGDMMDDALIAYMRRNHNLLIGETTAERIKKDIGTARIPTDGEGLSIEVKGRDLMQGVPREVKMSERQAAEALAEPVSQIVEAVKVALEATPPELAADIADKGIMLTGGGALLRGLDAEIRDHTGLPVQVADDPLSCVAIGCGKVLEHPSWMKGVLESSL
;
A
#
# COMPACT_ATOMS: atom_id res chain seq x y z
N THR A 1 8.09 25.10 -3.48
CA THR A 1 8.55 23.74 -3.20
C THR A 1 7.36 22.83 -2.92
N GLY A 2 7.05 21.93 -3.86
CA GLY A 2 5.98 20.95 -3.72
C GLY A 2 6.52 19.59 -3.37
N SER A 3 5.76 18.81 -2.61
CA SER A 3 6.06 17.41 -2.33
C SER A 3 4.76 16.61 -2.26
N MET A 4 4.87 15.30 -2.46
CA MET A 4 3.74 14.39 -2.34
C MET A 4 4.05 13.31 -1.31
N VAL A 5 3.11 13.07 -0.43
CA VAL A 5 3.20 12.00 0.58
C VAL A 5 2.02 11.06 0.39
N VAL A 6 2.29 9.77 0.39
CA VAL A 6 1.27 8.72 0.32
C VAL A 6 1.41 7.87 1.58
N ASP A 7 0.41 7.93 2.44
CA ASP A 7 0.38 7.19 3.69
C ASP A 7 -0.61 6.03 3.57
N ILE A 8 -0.09 4.81 3.58
CA ILE A 8 -0.86 3.59 3.38
C ILE A 8 -1.04 2.91 4.72
N GLY A 9 -2.17 3.18 5.36
CA GLY A 9 -2.54 2.60 6.65
C GLY A 9 -3.28 1.27 6.49
N GLY A 10 -3.89 0.81 7.58
CA GLY A 10 -4.69 -0.41 7.57
C GLY A 10 -5.98 -0.24 6.77
N GLY A 11 -6.76 0.78 7.07
CA GLY A 11 -8.08 1.00 6.48
C GLY A 11 -8.12 1.97 5.31
N THR A 12 -7.15 2.87 5.21
CA THR A 12 -7.16 3.96 4.22
C THR A 12 -5.77 4.23 3.67
N THR A 13 -5.76 4.83 2.48
CA THR A 13 -4.57 5.46 1.90
C THR A 13 -4.84 6.95 1.77
N GLU A 14 -3.98 7.76 2.35
CA GLU A 14 -4.05 9.23 2.31
C GLU A 14 -3.01 9.73 1.32
N VAL A 15 -3.44 10.51 0.32
CA VAL A 15 -2.53 11.16 -0.63
C VAL A 15 -2.60 12.66 -0.39
N ALA A 16 -1.48 13.29 -0.14
CA ALA A 16 -1.41 14.71 0.08
C ALA A 16 -0.33 15.37 -0.78
N VAL A 17 -0.69 16.49 -1.39
CA VAL A 17 0.24 17.35 -2.11
C VAL A 17 0.44 18.60 -1.27
N LEU A 18 1.68 18.92 -1.01
CA LEU A 18 2.10 19.93 -0.03
C LEU A 18 2.91 21.03 -0.69
N SER A 19 2.72 22.24 -0.20
CA SER A 19 3.56 23.38 -0.55
C SER A 19 3.97 24.09 0.74
N LEU A 20 4.77 25.15 0.64
CA LEU A 20 5.16 25.96 1.80
C LEU A 20 3.95 26.55 2.52
N SER A 21 2.85 26.78 1.82
CA SER A 21 1.62 27.37 2.39
C SER A 21 0.65 26.35 2.97
N GLY A 22 0.97 25.05 2.90
CA GLY A 22 0.16 23.98 3.46
C GLY A 22 -0.29 22.94 2.45
N ILE A 23 -1.41 22.27 2.73
CA ILE A 23 -1.99 21.26 1.84
C ILE A 23 -2.62 21.96 0.64
N VAL A 24 -2.19 21.56 -0.56
CA VAL A 24 -2.80 22.01 -1.82
C VAL A 24 -3.89 21.07 -2.26
N TYR A 25 -3.68 19.76 -2.00
CA TYR A 25 -4.62 18.70 -2.36
C TYR A 25 -4.48 17.59 -1.34
N SER A 26 -5.61 17.02 -0.94
CA SER A 26 -5.59 15.79 -0.14
C SER A 26 -6.77 14.91 -0.52
N ARG A 27 -6.55 13.62 -0.49
CA ARG A 27 -7.58 12.64 -0.79
C ARG A 27 -7.36 11.41 0.08
N SER A 28 -8.45 10.87 0.59
CA SER A 28 -8.47 9.60 1.31
C SER A 28 -9.25 8.58 0.49
N VAL A 29 -8.68 7.41 0.30
CA VAL A 29 -9.38 6.29 -0.34
C VAL A 29 -9.36 5.09 0.61
N ARG A 30 -10.44 4.30 0.57
CA ARG A 30 -10.60 3.15 1.47
C ARG A 30 -9.87 1.93 0.91
N VAL A 31 -8.57 2.02 0.80
CA VAL A 31 -7.71 0.92 0.40
C VAL A 31 -6.45 0.96 1.27
N GLY A 32 -6.07 -0.17 1.84
CA GLY A 32 -4.89 -0.26 2.68
C GLY A 32 -4.61 -1.71 3.02
N GLY A 33 -3.88 -1.94 4.10
CA GLY A 33 -3.47 -3.27 4.52
C GLY A 33 -4.64 -4.24 4.75
N ASP A 34 -5.75 -3.75 5.29
CA ASP A 34 -6.92 -4.59 5.56
C ASP A 34 -7.57 -5.08 4.27
N MET A 35 -7.66 -4.23 3.26
CA MET A 35 -8.17 -4.62 1.96
C MET A 35 -7.25 -5.62 1.27
N MET A 36 -5.94 -5.50 1.48
CA MET A 36 -4.97 -6.50 1.01
C MET A 36 -5.21 -7.85 1.66
N ASP A 37 -5.44 -7.88 2.97
CA ASP A 37 -5.75 -9.12 3.70
C ASP A 37 -7.06 -9.74 3.19
N ASP A 38 -8.10 -8.94 2.99
CA ASP A 38 -9.38 -9.39 2.45
C ASP A 38 -9.22 -9.95 1.04
N ALA A 39 -8.39 -9.34 0.22
CA ALA A 39 -8.11 -9.80 -1.14
C ALA A 39 -7.43 -11.18 -1.14
N LEU A 40 -6.49 -11.40 -0.21
CA LEU A 40 -5.84 -12.70 -0.04
C LEU A 40 -6.82 -13.76 0.44
N ILE A 41 -7.69 -13.43 1.40
CA ILE A 41 -8.74 -14.33 1.88
C ILE A 41 -9.67 -14.73 0.73
N ALA A 42 -10.12 -13.75 -0.05
CA ALA A 42 -11.00 -14.01 -1.20
C ALA A 42 -10.31 -14.86 -2.28
N TYR A 43 -9.03 -14.60 -2.53
CA TYR A 43 -8.26 -15.38 -3.49
C TYR A 43 -8.15 -16.86 -3.07
N MET A 44 -7.82 -17.10 -1.80
CA MET A 44 -7.71 -18.48 -1.29
C MET A 44 -9.04 -19.22 -1.35
N ARG A 45 -10.13 -18.53 -1.04
CA ARG A 45 -11.48 -19.11 -1.16
C ARG A 45 -11.79 -19.48 -2.61
N ARG A 46 -11.56 -18.56 -3.52
CA ARG A 46 -11.95 -18.70 -4.92
C ARG A 46 -11.08 -19.72 -5.67
N ASN A 47 -9.78 -19.72 -5.41
CA ASN A 47 -8.83 -20.52 -6.19
C ASN A 47 -8.42 -21.83 -5.54
N HIS A 48 -8.58 -21.95 -4.22
CA HIS A 48 -8.14 -23.14 -3.48
C HIS A 48 -9.24 -23.77 -2.64
N ASN A 49 -10.45 -23.19 -2.62
CA ASN A 49 -11.54 -23.62 -1.74
C ASN A 49 -11.08 -23.75 -0.28
N LEU A 50 -10.23 -22.83 0.13
CA LEU A 50 -9.62 -22.82 1.46
C LEU A 50 -10.03 -21.56 2.20
N LEU A 51 -10.57 -21.72 3.40
CA LEU A 51 -10.88 -20.60 4.29
C LEU A 51 -9.68 -20.33 5.19
N ILE A 52 -9.16 -19.11 5.11
CA ILE A 52 -8.10 -18.63 5.98
C ILE A 52 -8.59 -17.41 6.77
N GLY A 53 -7.99 -17.16 7.92
CA GLY A 53 -8.28 -16.00 8.72
C GLY A 53 -7.35 -14.83 8.43
N GLU A 54 -7.61 -13.71 9.12
CA GLU A 54 -6.84 -12.46 8.94
C GLU A 54 -5.36 -12.64 9.30
N THR A 55 -5.07 -13.37 10.37
CA THR A 55 -3.69 -13.61 10.81
C THR A 55 -2.90 -14.35 9.74
N THR A 56 -3.51 -15.36 9.13
CA THR A 56 -2.87 -16.11 8.04
C THR A 56 -2.68 -15.22 6.81
N ALA A 57 -3.68 -14.43 6.45
CA ALA A 57 -3.59 -13.49 5.32
C ALA A 57 -2.46 -12.48 5.55
N GLU A 58 -2.33 -11.93 6.74
CA GLU A 58 -1.25 -11.02 7.06
C GLU A 58 0.12 -11.68 6.97
N ARG A 59 0.24 -12.91 7.42
CA ARG A 59 1.48 -13.69 7.27
C ARG A 59 1.84 -13.89 5.79
N ILE A 60 0.87 -14.26 4.95
CA ILE A 60 1.08 -14.40 3.50
C ILE A 60 1.59 -13.08 2.92
N LYS A 61 0.94 -11.98 3.27
CA LYS A 61 1.31 -10.65 2.80
C LYS A 61 2.76 -10.30 3.16
N LYS A 62 3.17 -10.60 4.38
CA LYS A 62 4.54 -10.33 4.86
C LYS A 62 5.59 -11.25 4.24
N ASP A 63 5.26 -12.52 4.06
CA ASP A 63 6.22 -13.53 3.61
C ASP A 63 6.42 -13.53 2.10
N ILE A 64 5.34 -13.44 1.34
CA ILE A 64 5.37 -13.53 -0.13
C ILE A 64 4.55 -12.44 -0.83
N GLY A 65 3.95 -11.52 -0.09
CA GLY A 65 3.18 -10.42 -0.69
C GLY A 65 4.06 -9.54 -1.55
N THR A 66 3.58 -9.22 -2.75
CA THR A 66 4.27 -8.35 -3.69
C THR A 66 3.26 -7.64 -4.57
N ALA A 67 3.58 -6.39 -4.92
CA ALA A 67 2.78 -5.61 -5.85
C ALA A 67 3.04 -5.98 -7.30
N ARG A 68 4.13 -6.69 -7.58
CA ARG A 68 4.58 -7.01 -8.93
C ARG A 68 4.62 -8.51 -9.15
N ILE A 69 4.12 -8.94 -10.30
CA ILE A 69 4.24 -10.34 -10.71
C ILE A 69 5.72 -10.64 -10.98
N PRO A 70 6.27 -11.76 -10.44
CA PRO A 70 7.64 -12.15 -10.73
C PRO A 70 7.87 -12.24 -12.24
N THR A 71 9.04 -11.79 -12.68
CA THR A 71 9.38 -11.78 -14.11
C THR A 71 9.62 -13.18 -14.67
N ASP A 72 9.97 -14.12 -13.80
CA ASP A 72 10.30 -15.49 -14.18
C ASP A 72 9.73 -16.48 -13.15
N GLY A 73 8.84 -17.35 -13.61
CA GLY A 73 8.27 -18.40 -12.79
C GLY A 73 7.31 -17.94 -11.71
N GLU A 74 7.19 -18.74 -10.68
CA GLU A 74 6.25 -18.52 -9.58
C GLU A 74 6.84 -17.69 -8.42
N GLY A 75 8.16 -17.56 -8.36
CA GLY A 75 8.84 -16.94 -7.23
C GLY A 75 8.88 -17.84 -6.01
N LEU A 76 9.02 -17.25 -4.84
CA LEU A 76 9.00 -17.98 -3.57
C LEU A 76 7.62 -18.58 -3.32
N SER A 77 7.58 -19.66 -2.54
CA SER A 77 6.33 -20.31 -2.14
C SER A 77 6.34 -20.59 -0.65
N ILE A 78 5.14 -20.57 -0.07
CA ILE A 78 4.95 -20.96 1.34
C ILE A 78 3.77 -21.93 1.45
N GLU A 79 3.75 -22.69 2.54
CA GLU A 79 2.62 -23.52 2.89
C GLU A 79 1.60 -22.70 3.67
N VAL A 80 0.35 -22.78 3.26
CA VAL A 80 -0.75 -22.04 3.88
C VAL A 80 -1.76 -23.05 4.42
N LYS A 81 -2.09 -22.92 5.69
CA LYS A 81 -3.06 -23.79 6.36
C LYS A 81 -4.40 -23.08 6.52
N GLY A 82 -5.46 -23.83 6.29
CA GLY A 82 -6.81 -23.32 6.47
C GLY A 82 -7.80 -24.45 6.57
N ARG A 83 -9.06 -24.14 6.43
CA ARG A 83 -10.14 -25.13 6.44
C ARG A 83 -10.68 -25.32 5.03
N ASP A 84 -10.73 -26.60 4.60
CA ASP A 84 -11.34 -26.95 3.33
C ASP A 84 -12.82 -26.59 3.36
N LEU A 85 -13.28 -25.80 2.42
CA LEU A 85 -14.67 -25.35 2.36
C LEU A 85 -15.64 -26.45 1.98
N MET A 86 -15.19 -27.48 1.27
CA MET A 86 -16.05 -28.60 0.87
C MET A 86 -16.21 -29.63 1.97
N GLN A 87 -15.13 -29.99 2.66
CA GLN A 87 -15.13 -31.07 3.65
C GLN A 87 -15.09 -30.57 5.08
N GLY A 88 -14.78 -29.30 5.30
CA GLY A 88 -14.72 -28.68 6.62
C GLY A 88 -13.51 -29.09 7.45
N VAL A 89 -12.57 -29.84 6.90
CA VAL A 89 -11.37 -30.33 7.60
C VAL A 89 -10.17 -29.40 7.35
N PRO A 90 -9.18 -29.38 8.25
CA PRO A 90 -7.95 -28.66 7.99
C PRO A 90 -7.24 -29.17 6.75
N ARG A 91 -6.69 -28.25 5.97
CA ARG A 91 -5.94 -28.56 4.75
C ARG A 91 -4.82 -27.57 4.57
N GLU A 92 -3.75 -28.02 3.95
CA GLU A 92 -2.59 -27.21 3.64
C GLU A 92 -2.43 -27.10 2.13
N VAL A 93 -2.17 -25.89 1.63
CA VAL A 93 -1.92 -25.66 0.22
C VAL A 93 -0.65 -24.83 0.06
N LYS A 94 -0.02 -24.96 -1.09
CA LYS A 94 1.15 -24.18 -1.45
C LYS A 94 0.71 -22.92 -2.19
N MET A 95 1.23 -21.78 -1.80
CA MET A 95 0.96 -20.49 -2.44
C MET A 95 2.26 -19.83 -2.86
N SER A 96 2.31 -19.31 -4.08
CA SER A 96 3.49 -18.67 -4.66
C SER A 96 3.39 -17.16 -4.63
N GLU A 97 4.54 -16.48 -4.81
CA GLU A 97 4.58 -15.02 -4.98
C GLU A 97 3.71 -14.57 -6.15
N ARG A 98 3.71 -15.29 -7.25
CA ARG A 98 2.88 -14.97 -8.41
C ARG A 98 1.40 -14.95 -8.03
N GLN A 99 0.96 -15.94 -7.29
CA GLN A 99 -0.43 -15.99 -6.81
C GLN A 99 -0.74 -14.85 -5.84
N ALA A 100 0.20 -14.52 -4.95
CA ALA A 100 0.03 -13.39 -4.04
C ALA A 100 -0.07 -12.06 -4.82
N ALA A 101 0.75 -11.87 -5.84
CA ALA A 101 0.69 -10.69 -6.70
C ALA A 101 -0.66 -10.59 -7.43
N GLU A 102 -1.16 -11.70 -7.94
CA GLU A 102 -2.48 -11.75 -8.59
C GLU A 102 -3.59 -11.39 -7.61
N ALA A 103 -3.52 -11.91 -6.39
CA ALA A 103 -4.51 -11.61 -5.34
C ALA A 103 -4.50 -10.14 -4.95
N LEU A 104 -3.32 -9.51 -4.91
CA LEU A 104 -3.14 -8.13 -4.48
C LEU A 104 -3.29 -7.10 -5.60
N ALA A 105 -3.52 -7.54 -6.84
CA ALA A 105 -3.57 -6.65 -7.99
C ALA A 105 -4.59 -5.53 -7.85
N GLU A 106 -5.78 -5.82 -7.34
CA GLU A 106 -6.84 -4.82 -7.20
C GLU A 106 -6.52 -3.74 -6.15
N PRO A 107 -6.16 -4.09 -4.89
CA PRO A 107 -5.75 -3.06 -3.94
C PRO A 107 -4.57 -2.22 -4.42
N VAL A 108 -3.57 -2.84 -5.03
CA VAL A 108 -2.41 -2.13 -5.58
C VAL A 108 -2.84 -1.16 -6.68
N SER A 109 -3.71 -1.59 -7.58
CA SER A 109 -4.26 -0.75 -8.65
C SER A 109 -4.99 0.47 -8.09
N GLN A 110 -5.76 0.30 -7.03
CA GLN A 110 -6.49 1.41 -6.40
C GLN A 110 -5.54 2.43 -5.76
N ILE A 111 -4.45 1.97 -5.16
CA ILE A 111 -3.43 2.86 -4.60
C ILE A 111 -2.76 3.67 -5.72
N VAL A 112 -2.35 3.00 -6.78
CA VAL A 112 -1.71 3.64 -7.94
C VAL A 112 -2.65 4.68 -8.55
N GLU A 113 -3.93 4.34 -8.71
CA GLU A 113 -4.92 5.25 -9.26
C GLU A 113 -5.12 6.48 -8.38
N ALA A 114 -5.15 6.32 -7.07
CA ALA A 114 -5.26 7.45 -6.14
C ALA A 114 -4.07 8.43 -6.30
N VAL A 115 -2.88 7.91 -6.50
CA VAL A 115 -1.68 8.73 -6.75
C VAL A 115 -1.80 9.47 -8.08
N LYS A 116 -2.24 8.80 -9.13
CA LYS A 116 -2.42 9.41 -10.45
C LYS A 116 -3.45 10.53 -10.42
N VAL A 117 -4.58 10.30 -9.76
CA VAL A 117 -5.64 11.31 -9.61
C VAL A 117 -5.12 12.54 -8.88
N ALA A 118 -4.32 12.34 -7.83
CA ALA A 118 -3.70 13.44 -7.09
C ALA A 118 -2.74 14.26 -7.97
N LEU A 119 -1.95 13.58 -8.80
CA LEU A 119 -1.04 14.25 -9.73
C LEU A 119 -1.79 15.07 -10.77
N GLU A 120 -2.88 14.55 -11.30
CA GLU A 120 -3.73 15.25 -12.26
C GLU A 120 -4.36 16.51 -11.66
N ALA A 121 -4.66 16.49 -10.36
CA ALA A 121 -5.25 17.63 -9.64
C ALA A 121 -4.19 18.64 -9.17
N THR A 122 -2.92 18.36 -9.35
CA THR A 122 -1.82 19.19 -8.87
C THR A 122 -1.52 20.31 -9.85
N PRO A 123 -1.39 21.59 -9.39
CA PRO A 123 -0.99 22.68 -10.26
C PRO A 123 0.39 22.43 -10.91
N PRO A 124 0.61 22.92 -12.15
CA PRO A 124 1.83 22.61 -12.92
C PRO A 124 3.14 22.93 -12.20
N GLU A 125 3.19 24.02 -11.46
CA GLU A 125 4.41 24.44 -10.75
C GLU A 125 4.76 23.45 -9.64
N LEU A 126 3.75 22.97 -8.92
CA LEU A 126 3.96 21.96 -7.87
C LEU A 126 4.25 20.60 -8.44
N ALA A 127 3.63 20.26 -9.56
CA ALA A 127 3.92 19.00 -10.27
C ALA A 127 5.39 18.95 -10.70
N ALA A 128 5.94 20.07 -11.16
CA ALA A 128 7.36 20.15 -11.50
C ALA A 128 8.26 19.91 -10.29
N ASP A 129 7.90 20.47 -9.12
CA ASP A 129 8.63 20.23 -7.88
C ASP A 129 8.58 18.76 -7.45
N ILE A 130 7.42 18.12 -7.60
CA ILE A 130 7.25 16.69 -7.28
C ILE A 130 8.09 15.83 -8.23
N ALA A 131 8.20 16.22 -9.49
CA ALA A 131 9.05 15.52 -10.44
C ALA A 131 10.53 15.50 -9.99
N ASP A 132 10.98 16.56 -9.33
CA ASP A 132 12.34 16.62 -8.81
C ASP A 132 12.49 15.90 -7.46
N LYS A 133 11.56 16.14 -6.53
CA LYS A 133 11.63 15.59 -5.17
C LYS A 133 11.12 14.18 -5.05
N GLY A 134 10.16 13.82 -5.88
CA GLY A 134 9.52 12.51 -5.85
C GLY A 134 8.40 12.39 -4.83
N ILE A 135 7.97 11.15 -4.67
CA ILE A 135 6.86 10.75 -3.80
C ILE A 135 7.43 10.01 -2.60
N MET A 136 6.97 10.35 -1.40
CA MET A 136 7.33 9.63 -0.18
C MET A 136 6.19 8.70 0.22
N LEU A 137 6.49 7.40 0.35
CA LEU A 137 5.56 6.41 0.86
C LEU A 137 5.80 6.20 2.35
N THR A 138 4.73 6.15 3.12
CA THR A 138 4.78 5.89 4.55
C THR A 138 3.60 5.00 4.96
N GLY A 139 3.56 4.61 6.23
CA GLY A 139 2.56 3.69 6.74
C GLY A 139 2.93 2.22 6.53
N GLY A 140 2.20 1.32 7.19
CA GLY A 140 2.51 -0.12 7.14
C GLY A 140 2.38 -0.73 5.75
N GLY A 141 1.43 -0.24 4.94
CA GLY A 141 1.25 -0.72 3.57
C GLY A 141 2.40 -0.37 2.63
N ALA A 142 3.21 0.64 2.98
CA ALA A 142 4.39 1.00 2.20
C ALA A 142 5.47 -0.10 2.22
N LEU A 143 5.38 -1.04 3.17
CA LEU A 143 6.30 -2.17 3.28
C LEU A 143 6.02 -3.27 2.26
N LEU A 144 4.90 -3.23 1.54
CA LEU A 144 4.61 -4.21 0.51
C LEU A 144 5.69 -4.15 -0.58
N ARG A 145 6.33 -5.28 -0.84
CA ARG A 145 7.41 -5.36 -1.83
C ARG A 145 6.92 -4.94 -3.20
N GLY A 146 7.71 -4.14 -3.88
CA GLY A 146 7.44 -3.72 -5.26
C GLY A 146 6.38 -2.64 -5.40
N LEU A 147 5.75 -2.18 -4.32
CA LEU A 147 4.75 -1.12 -4.42
C LEU A 147 5.37 0.19 -4.88
N ASP A 148 6.54 0.54 -4.35
CA ASP A 148 7.30 1.71 -4.79
C ASP A 148 7.63 1.64 -6.28
N ALA A 149 8.06 0.47 -6.75
CA ALA A 149 8.37 0.26 -8.17
C ALA A 149 7.12 0.38 -9.05
N GLU A 150 5.98 -0.14 -8.60
CA GLU A 150 4.71 -0.01 -9.34
C GLU A 150 4.30 1.46 -9.48
N ILE A 151 4.38 2.22 -8.40
CA ILE A 151 4.04 3.65 -8.43
C ILE A 151 5.02 4.39 -9.33
N ARG A 152 6.30 4.06 -9.22
CA ARG A 152 7.37 4.66 -10.06
C ARG A 152 7.10 4.43 -11.54
N ASP A 153 6.79 3.20 -11.93
CA ASP A 153 6.54 2.84 -13.31
C ASP A 153 5.27 3.51 -13.88
N HIS A 154 4.24 3.66 -13.07
CA HIS A 154 2.98 4.25 -13.53
C HIS A 154 2.97 5.78 -13.52
N THR A 155 3.86 6.41 -12.79
CA THR A 155 3.92 7.87 -12.68
C THR A 155 5.13 8.47 -13.37
N GLY A 156 6.20 7.71 -13.56
CA GLY A 156 7.47 8.22 -14.06
C GLY A 156 8.23 9.07 -13.05
N LEU A 157 7.82 9.07 -11.78
CA LEU A 157 8.40 9.90 -10.73
C LEU A 157 9.28 9.09 -9.79
N PRO A 158 10.30 9.70 -9.17
CA PRO A 158 11.03 9.04 -8.09
C PRO A 158 10.10 8.72 -6.93
N VAL A 159 10.24 7.56 -6.34
CA VAL A 159 9.43 7.11 -5.20
C VAL A 159 10.37 6.54 -4.14
N GLN A 160 10.24 7.02 -2.92
CA GLN A 160 11.00 6.53 -1.77
C GLN A 160 10.07 6.04 -0.70
N VAL A 161 10.43 4.94 -0.06
CA VAL A 161 9.76 4.45 1.15
C VAL A 161 10.47 5.08 2.33
N ALA A 162 9.72 5.60 3.30
CA ALA A 162 10.31 6.16 4.51
C ALA A 162 11.17 5.11 5.22
N ASP A 163 12.28 5.53 5.84
CA ASP A 163 13.25 4.62 6.49
C ASP A 163 12.57 3.70 7.50
N ASP A 164 11.60 4.22 8.24
CA ASP A 164 10.77 3.44 9.14
C ASP A 164 9.31 3.86 8.94
N PRO A 165 8.58 3.24 8.00
CA PRO A 165 7.23 3.65 7.66
C PRO A 165 6.26 3.65 8.85
N LEU A 166 6.37 2.69 9.76
CA LEU A 166 5.51 2.60 10.94
C LEU A 166 5.87 3.66 11.98
N SER A 167 7.16 3.80 12.29
CA SER A 167 7.63 4.84 13.22
C SER A 167 7.51 6.24 12.64
N CYS A 168 7.60 6.38 11.32
CA CYS A 168 7.42 7.68 10.66
C CYS A 168 6.03 8.26 10.95
N VAL A 169 4.99 7.43 10.96
CA VAL A 169 3.63 7.86 11.34
C VAL A 169 3.61 8.31 12.80
N ALA A 170 4.17 7.52 13.71
CA ALA A 170 4.22 7.85 15.13
C ALA A 170 5.07 9.09 15.43
N ILE A 171 6.26 9.17 14.84
CA ILE A 171 7.15 10.34 14.96
C ILE A 171 6.51 11.55 14.28
N GLY A 172 5.84 11.32 13.15
CA GLY A 172 5.08 12.34 12.46
C GLY A 172 4.01 12.97 13.33
N CYS A 173 3.36 12.23 14.19
CA CYS A 173 2.43 12.78 15.17
C CYS A 173 3.12 13.74 16.14
N GLY A 174 4.35 13.45 16.54
CA GLY A 174 5.16 14.38 17.33
C GLY A 174 5.60 15.60 16.54
N LYS A 175 6.06 15.39 15.32
CA LYS A 175 6.48 16.47 14.42
C LYS A 175 5.32 17.34 13.94
N VAL A 176 4.14 16.77 13.87
CA VAL A 176 2.92 17.47 13.46
C VAL A 176 2.63 18.65 14.38
N LEU A 177 3.01 18.57 15.64
CA LEU A 177 2.88 19.67 16.59
C LEU A 177 3.83 20.83 16.26
N GLU A 178 4.89 20.57 15.49
CA GLU A 178 5.90 21.54 15.09
C GLU A 178 5.69 22.01 13.64
N HIS A 179 4.82 21.35 12.89
CA HIS A 179 4.56 21.59 11.47
C HIS A 179 3.19 22.23 11.24
N PRO A 180 2.96 22.78 10.02
CA PRO A 180 1.64 23.28 9.67
C PRO A 180 0.55 22.23 9.82
N SER A 181 -0.67 22.70 10.02
CA SER A 181 -1.85 21.87 10.34
C SER A 181 -2.16 20.75 9.33
N TRP A 182 -1.71 20.88 8.09
CA TRP A 182 -1.94 19.85 7.08
C TRP A 182 -1.34 18.48 7.46
N MET A 183 -0.12 18.49 8.01
CA MET A 183 0.56 17.27 8.39
C MET A 183 -0.18 16.58 9.53
N LYS A 184 -0.71 17.40 10.44
CA LYS A 184 -1.53 16.90 11.55
C LYS A 184 -2.76 16.15 11.03
N GLY A 185 -3.49 16.75 10.10
CA GLY A 185 -4.68 16.10 9.54
C GLY A 185 -4.38 14.79 8.84
N VAL A 186 -3.31 14.74 8.05
CA VAL A 186 -2.89 13.53 7.34
C VAL A 186 -2.52 12.42 8.32
N LEU A 187 -1.76 12.74 9.35
CA LEU A 187 -1.26 11.74 10.29
C LEU A 187 -2.35 11.27 11.26
N GLU A 188 -3.25 12.15 11.66
CA GLU A 188 -4.38 11.80 12.52
C GLU A 188 -5.33 10.82 11.82
N SER A 189 -5.54 10.96 10.52
CA SER A 189 -6.40 10.03 9.78
C SER A 189 -5.73 8.69 9.51
N SER A 190 -4.41 8.59 9.69
CA SER A 190 -3.66 7.35 9.52
C SER A 190 -3.54 6.52 10.79
N LEU A 191 -3.83 7.14 11.95
CA LEU A 191 -3.75 6.50 13.26
C LEU A 191 -5.11 6.00 13.71
#